data_6805f0a7a3082b105398caefb25cd9d9
#
_entry.id   6805f0a7a3082b105398caefb25cd9d9
#
_cell.length_a   1.000
_cell.length_b   1.000
_cell.length_c   1.000
_cell.angle_alpha   90.00
_cell.angle_beta   90.00
_cell.angle_gamma   90.00
#
_symmetry.space_group_name_H-M   'P 1'
#
loop_
_entity.id
_entity.type
_entity.pdbx_description
1 polymer ?
#
loop_
_entity_poly.entity_id
_entity_poly.type
_entity_poly.pdbx_seq_one_letter_code
_entity_poly.pdbx_strand_id
1 'polypeptide(L)'
;MPTVYGLHEIELQPGVEPEEYERFFAEEIAPSPMVPGWKVHLLKGERGARVGKFLVLLEIESVEARDRYFPNPGEESEEVTRFFEQHPEAAAALEKWNKMGPFGSKTDISTDYVAVAE
;
A
#
# COMPACT_ATOMS: atom_id res chain seq x y z
N MET A 1 16.24 -2.34 14.08
CA MET A 1 16.07 -1.73 12.75
C MET A 1 14.72 -1.08 12.68
N PRO A 2 14.62 0.21 12.34
CA PRO A 2 13.31 0.86 12.31
C PRO A 2 12.44 0.32 11.18
N THR A 3 11.19 0.06 11.51
CA THR A 3 10.16 -0.30 10.54
C THR A 3 9.83 0.95 9.72
N VAL A 4 9.58 0.77 8.43
CA VAL A 4 9.12 1.86 7.56
C VAL A 4 7.61 1.74 7.38
N TYR A 5 6.92 2.87 7.55
CA TYR A 5 5.48 2.97 7.36
C TYR A 5 5.20 3.91 6.19
N GLY A 6 4.86 3.35 5.04
CA GLY A 6 4.48 4.14 3.88
C GLY A 6 2.99 4.44 3.94
N LEU A 7 2.66 5.71 4.11
CA LEU A 7 1.27 6.14 4.19
C LEU A 7 0.85 6.78 2.89
N HIS A 8 -0.25 6.29 2.32
CA HIS A 8 -0.79 6.80 1.07
C HIS A 8 -2.21 7.29 1.31
N GLU A 9 -2.45 8.58 1.11
CA GLU A 9 -3.79 9.15 1.19
C GLU A 9 -4.55 8.73 -0.06
N ILE A 10 -5.75 8.19 0.14
CA ILE A 10 -6.53 7.63 -0.95
C ILE A 10 -7.77 8.48 -1.22
N GLU A 11 -8.01 8.76 -2.49
CA GLU A 11 -9.23 9.37 -2.95
C GLU A 11 -9.86 8.40 -3.95
N LEU A 12 -11.09 7.96 -3.65
CA LEU A 12 -11.77 6.99 -4.50
C LEU A 12 -12.15 7.62 -5.83
N GLN A 13 -12.05 6.84 -6.90
CA GLN A 13 -12.47 7.28 -8.22
C GLN A 13 -13.99 7.47 -8.26
N PRO A 14 -14.50 8.36 -9.13
CA PRO A 14 -15.94 8.53 -9.28
C PRO A 14 -16.65 7.21 -9.57
N GLY A 15 -17.75 6.96 -8.86
CA GLY A 15 -18.52 5.73 -9.02
C GLY A 15 -18.08 4.57 -8.15
N VAL A 16 -16.96 4.69 -7.44
CA VAL A 16 -16.52 3.65 -6.51
C VAL A 16 -17.12 3.94 -5.14
N GLU A 17 -17.92 3.01 -4.64
CA GLU A 17 -18.53 3.15 -3.32
C GLU A 17 -17.54 2.73 -2.22
N PRO A 18 -17.55 3.42 -1.06
CA PRO A 18 -16.65 3.06 0.04
C PRO A 18 -16.75 1.60 0.47
N GLU A 19 -17.98 1.06 0.54
CA GLU A 19 -18.19 -0.33 0.94
C GLU A 19 -17.61 -1.30 -0.07
N GLU A 20 -17.67 -0.97 -1.35
CA GLU A 20 -17.09 -1.77 -2.43
C GLU A 20 -15.57 -1.83 -2.29
N TYR A 21 -14.96 -0.69 -2.00
CA TYR A 21 -13.52 -0.57 -1.83
C TYR A 21 -13.04 -1.39 -0.63
N GLU A 22 -13.74 -1.27 0.50
CA GLU A 22 -13.43 -2.02 1.72
C GLU A 22 -13.57 -3.52 1.50
N ARG A 23 -14.63 -3.94 0.83
CA ARG A 23 -14.89 -5.35 0.55
C ARG A 23 -13.82 -5.91 -0.37
N PHE A 24 -13.43 -5.16 -1.39
CA PHE A 24 -12.38 -5.60 -2.30
C PHE A 24 -11.06 -5.84 -1.55
N PHE A 25 -10.71 -4.93 -0.65
CA PHE A 25 -9.52 -5.14 0.18
C PHE A 25 -9.62 -6.42 1.00
N ALA A 26 -10.73 -6.60 1.69
CA ALA A 26 -10.91 -7.75 2.59
C ALA A 26 -10.90 -9.08 1.82
N GLU A 27 -11.49 -9.12 0.65
CA GLU A 27 -11.67 -10.37 -0.11
C GLU A 27 -10.51 -10.67 -1.05
N GLU A 28 -9.86 -9.64 -1.61
CA GLU A 28 -8.86 -9.83 -2.66
C GLU A 28 -7.45 -9.43 -2.28
N ILE A 29 -7.29 -8.40 -1.45
CA ILE A 29 -5.95 -7.91 -1.10
C ILE A 29 -5.41 -8.56 0.17
N ALA A 30 -6.22 -8.56 1.24
CA ALA A 30 -5.78 -9.10 2.52
C ALA A 30 -5.33 -10.56 2.45
N PRO A 31 -6.02 -11.46 1.70
CA PRO A 31 -5.57 -12.85 1.58
C PRO A 31 -4.47 -13.07 0.54
N SER A 32 -4.12 -12.07 -0.28
CA SER A 32 -3.12 -12.23 -1.33
C SER A 32 -1.71 -12.30 -0.75
N PRO A 33 -0.83 -13.11 -1.36
CA PRO A 33 0.58 -13.11 -0.96
C PRO A 33 1.22 -11.76 -1.25
N MET A 34 2.11 -11.33 -0.36
CA MET A 34 2.86 -10.08 -0.49
C MET A 34 4.36 -10.36 -0.47
N VAL A 35 5.13 -9.41 -0.97
CA VAL A 35 6.59 -9.46 -0.91
C VAL A 35 7.00 -9.71 0.54
N PRO A 36 7.95 -10.61 0.81
CA PRO A 36 8.37 -10.89 2.17
C PRO A 36 8.78 -9.62 2.92
N GLY A 37 8.29 -9.48 4.14
CA GLY A 37 8.55 -8.31 4.97
C GLY A 37 7.56 -7.16 4.78
N TRP A 38 6.61 -7.30 3.87
CA TRP A 38 5.56 -6.29 3.64
C TRP A 38 4.27 -6.69 4.35
N LYS A 39 3.59 -5.69 4.92
CA LYS A 39 2.21 -5.82 5.39
C LYS A 39 1.43 -4.64 4.87
N VAL A 40 0.27 -4.91 4.29
CA VAL A 40 -0.60 -3.87 3.73
C VAL A 40 -1.83 -3.75 4.60
N HIS A 41 -2.15 -2.51 4.99
CA HIS A 41 -3.32 -2.22 5.80
C HIS A 41 -4.17 -1.17 5.11
N LEU A 42 -5.48 -1.34 5.17
CA LEU A 42 -6.41 -0.29 4.76
C LEU A 42 -6.98 0.33 6.04
N LEU A 43 -6.82 1.62 6.18
CA LEU A 43 -7.29 2.37 7.35
C LEU A 43 -8.35 3.37 6.92
N LYS A 44 -9.35 3.55 7.75
CA LYS A 44 -10.42 4.51 7.50
C LYS A 44 -10.49 5.48 8.66
N GLY A 45 -10.55 6.76 8.36
CA GLY A 45 -10.70 7.78 9.39
C GLY A 45 -11.98 7.57 10.20
N GLU A 46 -11.84 7.45 11.51
CA GLU A 46 -12.97 7.22 12.42
C GLU A 46 -13.26 8.48 13.22
N ARG A 47 -12.23 9.24 13.56
CA ARG A 47 -12.37 10.48 14.32
C ARG A 47 -11.28 11.45 13.87
N GLY A 48 -11.63 12.72 13.74
CA GLY A 48 -10.68 13.76 13.36
C GLY A 48 -10.93 14.33 11.98
N ALA A 49 -9.93 15.02 11.44
CA ALA A 49 -10.07 15.77 10.20
C ALA A 49 -10.34 14.89 8.98
N ARG A 50 -9.92 13.62 9.03
CA ARG A 50 -10.06 12.72 7.89
C ARG A 50 -11.10 11.62 8.10
N VAL A 51 -12.14 11.89 8.88
CA VAL A 51 -13.25 10.95 9.07
C VAL A 51 -13.84 10.56 7.73
N GLY A 52 -13.99 9.25 7.51
CA GLY A 52 -14.53 8.70 6.26
C GLY A 52 -13.53 8.61 5.13
N LYS A 53 -12.31 9.13 5.30
CA LYS A 53 -11.27 9.05 4.28
C LYS A 53 -10.39 7.83 4.51
N PHE A 54 -9.81 7.32 3.42
CA PHE A 54 -8.98 6.12 3.48
C PHE A 54 -7.49 6.44 3.45
N LEU A 55 -6.72 5.60 4.14
CA LEU A 55 -5.27 5.56 4.04
C LEU A 55 -4.86 4.13 3.73
N VAL A 56 -3.92 3.95 2.82
CA VAL A 56 -3.25 2.66 2.65
C VAL A 56 -1.91 2.77 3.37
N LEU A 57 -1.69 1.84 4.29
CA LEU A 57 -0.43 1.76 5.04
C LEU A 57 0.34 0.55 4.54
N LEU A 58 1.53 0.79 4.00
CA LEU A 58 2.46 -0.27 3.65
C LEU A 58 3.54 -0.30 4.72
N GLU A 59 3.59 -1.39 5.46
CA GLU A 59 4.58 -1.59 6.51
C GLU A 59 5.69 -2.46 5.95
N ILE A 60 6.93 -1.97 5.99
CA ILE A 60 8.12 -2.71 5.54
C ILE A 60 9.04 -2.89 6.73
N GLU A 61 9.59 -4.08 6.88
CA GLU A 61 10.29 -4.50 8.09
C GLU A 61 11.48 -3.65 8.50
N SER A 62 12.15 -2.99 7.55
CA SER A 62 13.33 -2.16 7.86
C SER A 62 13.62 -1.17 6.75
N VAL A 63 14.43 -0.16 7.09
CA VAL A 63 14.90 0.83 6.10
C VAL A 63 15.73 0.13 5.02
N GLU A 64 16.57 -0.83 5.41
CA GLU A 64 17.40 -1.57 4.47
C GLU A 64 16.57 -2.36 3.48
N ALA A 65 15.49 -3.00 3.95
CA ALA A 65 14.58 -3.72 3.08
C ALA A 65 13.85 -2.76 2.14
N ARG A 66 13.38 -1.61 2.67
CA ARG A 66 12.73 -0.60 1.85
C ARG A 66 13.65 -0.13 0.73
N ASP A 67 14.91 0.17 1.05
CA ASP A 67 15.86 0.65 0.06
C ASP A 67 16.18 -0.41 -0.98
N ARG A 68 16.16 -1.69 -0.59
CA ARG A 68 16.36 -2.79 -1.54
C ARG A 68 15.18 -2.95 -2.49
N TYR A 69 13.96 -2.85 -1.97
CA TYR A 69 12.75 -3.01 -2.78
C TYR A 69 12.43 -1.78 -3.61
N PHE A 70 12.72 -0.60 -3.09
CA PHE A 70 12.48 0.68 -3.75
C PHE A 70 13.73 1.52 -3.68
N PRO A 71 14.69 1.32 -4.61
CA PRO A 71 15.95 2.09 -4.59
C PRO A 71 15.74 3.60 -4.73
N ASN A 72 14.65 4.00 -5.38
CA ASN A 72 14.25 5.40 -5.49
C ASN A 72 12.74 5.48 -5.27
N PRO A 73 12.22 6.64 -4.81
CA PRO A 73 10.78 6.79 -4.64
C PRO A 73 10.01 6.42 -5.90
N GLY A 74 9.06 5.48 -5.76
CA GLY A 74 8.22 5.03 -6.85
C GLY A 74 8.87 4.09 -7.83
N GLU A 75 10.13 3.70 -7.61
CA GLU A 75 10.85 2.79 -8.50
C GLU A 75 11.03 1.45 -7.83
N GLU A 76 10.32 0.44 -8.34
CA GLU A 76 10.42 -0.92 -7.82
C GLU A 76 11.68 -1.61 -8.31
N SER A 77 12.30 -2.40 -7.44
CA SER A 77 13.45 -3.22 -7.81
C SER A 77 13.00 -4.38 -8.68
N GLU A 78 13.97 -5.01 -9.34
CA GLU A 78 13.74 -6.21 -10.11
C GLU A 78 13.18 -7.34 -9.25
N GLU A 79 13.59 -7.40 -7.99
CA GLU A 79 13.11 -8.40 -7.03
C GLU A 79 11.59 -8.29 -6.82
N VAL A 80 11.08 -7.07 -6.68
CA VAL A 80 9.63 -6.82 -6.52
C VAL A 80 8.90 -7.21 -7.80
N THR A 81 9.42 -6.77 -8.95
CA THR A 81 8.83 -7.10 -10.25
C THR A 81 8.74 -8.62 -10.42
N ARG A 82 9.82 -9.32 -10.09
CA ARG A 82 9.85 -10.79 -10.22
C ARG A 82 8.86 -11.46 -9.28
N PHE A 83 8.71 -10.95 -8.06
CA PHE A 83 7.72 -11.48 -7.13
C PHE A 83 6.31 -11.46 -7.74
N PHE A 84 5.93 -10.31 -8.31
CA PHE A 84 4.59 -10.18 -8.89
C PHE A 84 4.44 -10.95 -10.20
N GLU A 85 5.52 -11.19 -10.94
CA GLU A 85 5.47 -12.08 -12.08
C GLU A 85 5.19 -13.52 -11.67
N GLN A 86 5.66 -13.91 -10.49
CA GLN A 86 5.42 -15.24 -9.93
C GLN A 86 4.06 -15.35 -9.23
N HIS A 87 3.41 -14.21 -8.97
CA HIS A 87 2.11 -14.16 -8.31
C HIS A 87 1.15 -13.28 -9.11
N PRO A 88 0.78 -13.73 -10.32
CA PRO A 88 -0.01 -12.87 -11.23
C PRO A 88 -1.40 -12.52 -10.69
N GLU A 89 -1.98 -13.37 -9.84
CA GLU A 89 -3.28 -13.06 -9.24
C GLU A 89 -3.17 -11.91 -8.24
N ALA A 90 -2.09 -11.90 -7.44
CA ALA A 90 -1.83 -10.80 -6.50
C ALA A 90 -1.57 -9.50 -7.26
N ALA A 91 -0.78 -9.57 -8.33
CA ALA A 91 -0.49 -8.41 -9.17
C ALA A 91 -1.76 -7.83 -9.78
N ALA A 92 -2.63 -8.69 -10.31
CA ALA A 92 -3.90 -8.27 -10.91
C ALA A 92 -4.82 -7.63 -9.87
N ALA A 93 -4.88 -8.20 -8.67
CA ALA A 93 -5.70 -7.65 -7.59
C ALA A 93 -5.21 -6.26 -7.18
N LEU A 94 -3.90 -6.09 -7.02
CA LEU A 94 -3.33 -4.79 -6.67
C LEU A 94 -3.57 -3.75 -7.76
N GLU A 95 -3.45 -4.14 -9.02
CA GLU A 95 -3.71 -3.23 -10.13
C GLU A 95 -5.16 -2.77 -10.13
N LYS A 96 -6.11 -3.68 -9.92
CA LYS A 96 -7.52 -3.35 -9.87
C LYS A 96 -7.83 -2.45 -8.68
N TRP A 97 -7.24 -2.76 -7.52
CA TRP A 97 -7.43 -1.97 -6.32
C TRP A 97 -6.89 -0.54 -6.52
N ASN A 98 -5.73 -0.42 -7.15
CA ASN A 98 -5.13 0.88 -7.47
C ASN A 98 -6.02 1.71 -8.40
N LYS A 99 -6.75 1.06 -9.30
CA LYS A 99 -7.67 1.78 -10.19
C LYS A 99 -8.90 2.31 -9.45
N MET A 100 -9.28 1.68 -8.36
CA MET A 100 -10.41 2.13 -7.53
C MET A 100 -10.05 3.36 -6.70
N GLY A 101 -8.82 3.42 -6.19
CA GLY A 101 -8.29 4.54 -5.42
C GLY A 101 -6.78 4.57 -5.57
N PRO A 102 -6.25 5.43 -6.44
CA PRO A 102 -4.82 5.42 -6.77
C PRO A 102 -3.92 5.62 -5.55
N PHE A 103 -2.88 4.79 -5.47
CA PHE A 103 -1.82 4.87 -4.47
C PHE A 103 -0.48 4.62 -5.17
N GLY A 104 0.59 4.48 -4.40
CA GLY A 104 1.89 4.16 -4.98
C GLY A 104 2.78 5.37 -5.13
N SER A 105 3.40 5.53 -6.28
CA SER A 105 4.55 6.42 -6.47
C SER A 105 4.27 7.93 -6.52
N LYS A 106 3.04 8.36 -6.25
CA LYS A 106 2.73 9.79 -6.27
C LYS A 106 3.24 10.44 -4.98
N THR A 107 4.23 11.29 -5.10
CA THR A 107 4.89 11.92 -3.96
C THR A 107 4.01 12.90 -3.20
N ASP A 108 2.96 13.41 -3.82
CA ASP A 108 2.02 14.34 -3.20
C ASP A 108 1.01 13.66 -2.27
N ILE A 109 0.85 12.35 -2.39
CA ILE A 109 -0.12 11.60 -1.57
C ILE A 109 0.54 10.53 -0.70
N SER A 110 1.85 10.33 -0.83
CA SER A 110 2.54 9.28 -0.07
C SER A 110 3.77 9.80 0.66
N THR A 111 3.97 9.29 1.85
CA THR A 111 5.13 9.63 2.68
C THR A 111 5.56 8.38 3.42
N ASP A 112 6.86 8.11 3.40
CA ASP A 112 7.44 7.06 4.23
C ASP A 112 7.84 7.65 5.57
N TYR A 113 7.37 7.02 6.64
CA TYR A 113 7.74 7.37 8.01
C TYR A 113 8.57 6.25 8.60
N VAL A 114 9.50 6.61 9.47
CA VAL A 114 10.22 5.62 10.28
C VAL A 114 9.98 5.89 11.74
N ALA A 115 9.95 4.84 12.54
CA ALA A 115 9.80 4.99 13.99
C ALA A 115 11.05 5.68 14.56
N VAL A 116 10.84 6.77 15.30
CA VAL A 116 11.95 7.54 15.89
C VAL A 116 12.56 6.78 17.05
N ALA A 117 11.72 6.06 17.78
CA ALA A 117 12.15 5.23 18.90
C ALA A 117 11.22 4.03 19.00
N GLU A 118 11.80 2.84 19.11
CA GLU A 118 11.02 1.61 19.23
C GLU A 118 11.33 0.87 20.51
#